data_bd991014a3b203617af5e7b970057e64
#
_entry.id   bd991014a3b203617af5e7b970057e64
#
_cell.length_a   1.000
_cell.length_b   1.000
_cell.length_c   1.000
_cell.angle_alpha   90.00
_cell.angle_beta   90.00
_cell.angle_gamma   90.00
#
_symmetry.space_group_name_H-M   'P 1'
#
loop_
_entity.id
_entity.type
_entity.pdbx_description
1 polymer ?
#
loop_
_entity_poly.entity_id
_entity_poly.type
_entity_poly.pdbx_seq_one_letter_code
_entity_poly.pdbx_strand_id
1 'polypeptide(L)'
;MKRKGIPMKAFACLLAAAMAMSPITGVSAKAADTTAVSNQIENDIFWHDTDGNPIYSQGGGIFKFTVDGVTKYYWYGVKYDESEIYYNDSSKAQKNNHFAGVTCYSSTDLTNWKYEGDVVVPEEITKREEMDNQDVEWVGRLGVAYMEDTGKYALFVQHECADPDNKLDKNQTDNYSKQVLVLTSDSPTGQFKWNQRIDMRDYTGGTTNTGDQTVFTDEDTGKDYLVYSYGSGRGKIFISEIQTQADGKVGLGPSYMVYKGAGREGNCMFKYNGKYYICASDLYGWNASHAYYMVLDSLDESYLAAKAKNPETNMKIMPGCSDDFCHVTQTGFFYTVKGTEQETVLFCGDRWADFARNGLGYNQWCPLSFTEDGTPYYNSLSAWNLDAETGTWTVADKNNYVKNGSFDADRVGSTALAGWTNQVTKGKSPINNNGTTTTGKYALRLGDSTDFSCGVSQTIQSNQYVALPDGTYDMSAKIKNGGNFQKLQMYAESGDVSMNIDIPQNQSEWTDVTMKNVTVSGGKVTVGFKADGEANAWCNIDDVTFVKSTDAVEMGKVSGTISSDLTGENLILRAQ
;
A
#
# COMPACT_ATOMS: atom_id res chain seq x y z
N MET A 1 52.41 -11.88 61.34
CA MET A 1 53.25 -13.05 61.63
C MET A 1 53.09 -14.06 60.49
N LYS A 2 54.24 -14.29 59.81
CA LYS A 2 54.77 -15.55 59.25
C LYS A 2 53.75 -16.47 58.52
N ARG A 3 53.82 -16.57 57.20
CA ARG A 3 54.78 -17.33 56.36
C ARG A 3 54.40 -18.80 56.15
N LYS A 4 54.32 -19.16 54.87
CA LYS A 4 54.82 -20.31 54.09
C LYS A 4 53.77 -21.35 53.82
N GLY A 5 53.62 -21.96 52.65
CA GLY A 5 54.47 -22.15 51.48
C GLY A 5 54.02 -23.40 50.76
N ILE A 6 54.16 -23.42 49.45
CA ILE A 6 53.87 -24.45 48.41
C ILE A 6 54.70 -25.76 48.73
N PRO A 7 54.44 -27.00 48.18
CA PRO A 7 54.22 -27.28 46.75
C PRO A 7 53.33 -28.50 46.32
N MET A 8 53.02 -28.47 45.05
CA MET A 8 52.78 -29.49 44.06
C MET A 8 53.29 -30.93 44.32
N LYS A 9 52.42 -31.95 43.96
CA LYS A 9 52.81 -33.11 43.12
C LYS A 9 51.60 -33.96 42.74
N ALA A 10 51.63 -34.35 41.49
CA ALA A 10 50.69 -35.26 40.82
C ALA A 10 50.82 -36.71 41.31
N PHE A 11 49.70 -37.44 41.24
CA PHE A 11 49.73 -38.89 40.94
C PHE A 11 48.39 -39.33 40.34
N ALA A 12 48.47 -40.02 39.21
CA ALA A 12 47.36 -40.70 38.58
C ALA A 12 47.11 -42.06 39.24
N CYS A 13 45.85 -42.46 39.35
CA CYS A 13 45.48 -43.87 39.46
C CYS A 13 44.08 -44.07 38.89
N LEU A 14 43.96 -44.97 37.93
CA LEU A 14 42.75 -45.57 37.41
C LEU A 14 42.03 -46.38 38.51
N LEU A 15 40.70 -46.31 38.53
CA LEU A 15 39.84 -47.49 38.82
C LEU A 15 38.47 -47.29 38.19
N ALA A 16 38.09 -48.25 37.41
CA ALA A 16 36.77 -48.41 36.82
C ALA A 16 35.76 -48.97 37.83
N ALA A 17 34.54 -48.50 37.85
CA ALA A 17 33.37 -49.30 38.19
C ALA A 17 32.03 -48.59 37.88
N ALA A 18 31.24 -49.32 37.12
CA ALA A 18 29.80 -49.42 37.10
C ALA A 18 28.91 -48.22 36.68
N MET A 19 28.30 -48.42 35.53
CA MET A 19 27.19 -47.68 34.94
C MET A 19 25.95 -47.70 35.85
N ALA A 20 25.38 -46.52 36.05
CA ALA A 20 23.93 -46.36 36.22
C ALA A 20 23.48 -45.37 35.14
N MET A 21 22.78 -45.87 34.14
CA MET A 21 22.12 -45.06 33.10
C MET A 21 20.91 -44.37 33.70
N SER A 22 20.98 -43.05 33.83
CA SER A 22 19.79 -42.19 33.90
C SER A 22 19.54 -41.58 32.51
N PRO A 23 18.30 -41.53 32.05
CA PRO A 23 18.03 -40.96 30.72
C PRO A 23 18.29 -39.46 30.75
N ILE A 24 19.26 -39.01 29.99
CA ILE A 24 19.44 -37.60 29.65
C ILE A 24 18.29 -37.27 28.71
N THR A 25 17.29 -36.57 29.24
CA THR A 25 16.32 -35.87 28.40
C THR A 25 17.10 -34.85 27.57
N GLY A 26 17.22 -35.16 26.29
CA GLY A 26 17.81 -34.24 25.30
C GLY A 26 17.01 -32.96 25.30
N VAL A 27 17.60 -31.87 25.79
CA VAL A 27 17.17 -30.53 25.45
C VAL A 27 17.53 -30.38 23.97
N SER A 28 16.53 -30.58 23.12
CA SER A 28 16.61 -30.18 21.71
C SER A 28 16.82 -28.68 21.72
N ALA A 29 18.03 -28.24 21.43
CA ALA A 29 18.26 -26.86 21.05
C ALA A 29 17.41 -26.64 19.79
N LYS A 30 16.33 -25.89 19.95
CA LYS A 30 15.58 -25.34 18.82
C LYS A 30 16.62 -24.57 18.01
N ALA A 31 16.96 -25.08 16.81
CA ALA A 31 17.72 -24.30 15.86
C ALA A 31 16.98 -22.95 15.75
N ALA A 32 17.70 -21.88 15.99
CA ALA A 32 17.20 -20.56 15.65
C ALA A 32 16.89 -20.63 14.15
N ASP A 33 15.61 -20.62 13.83
CA ASP A 33 15.16 -20.39 12.47
C ASP A 33 15.72 -19.02 12.10
N THR A 34 16.82 -19.01 11.36
CA THR A 34 17.23 -17.83 10.63
C THR A 34 16.20 -17.72 9.51
N THR A 35 15.07 -17.10 9.82
CA THR A 35 14.10 -16.67 8.80
C THR A 35 14.92 -15.83 7.82
N ALA A 36 15.05 -16.34 6.60
CA ALA A 36 15.65 -15.57 5.52
C ALA A 36 14.89 -14.24 5.46
N VAL A 37 15.63 -13.13 5.54
CA VAL A 37 15.05 -11.78 5.47
C VAL A 37 14.26 -11.72 4.17
N SER A 38 12.96 -11.47 4.27
CA SER A 38 12.09 -11.38 3.10
C SER A 38 12.37 -10.07 2.39
N ASN A 39 12.57 -10.11 1.09
CA ASN A 39 12.60 -8.92 0.22
C ASN A 39 11.25 -8.68 -0.48
N GLN A 40 10.19 -9.31 0.01
CA GLN A 40 8.86 -9.29 -0.59
C GLN A 40 7.96 -8.27 0.08
N ILE A 41 7.28 -7.49 -0.76
CA ILE A 41 6.16 -6.62 -0.39
C ILE A 41 4.88 -7.36 -0.76
N GLU A 42 3.98 -7.50 0.20
CA GLU A 42 2.69 -8.17 0.04
C GLU A 42 1.58 -7.20 0.42
N ASN A 43 0.74 -6.88 -0.53
CA ASN A 43 -0.41 -6.02 -0.39
C ASN A 43 -1.66 -6.77 0.11
N ASP A 44 -2.76 -6.06 0.38
CA ASP A 44 -4.05 -6.60 0.86
C ASP A 44 -4.02 -7.24 2.26
N ILE A 45 -2.92 -7.07 3.00
CA ILE A 45 -2.76 -7.55 4.37
C ILE A 45 -2.21 -6.45 5.28
N PHE A 46 -2.40 -6.60 6.59
CA PHE A 46 -1.64 -5.84 7.57
C PHE A 46 -0.19 -6.30 7.58
N TRP A 47 0.72 -5.35 7.49
CA TRP A 47 2.15 -5.64 7.62
C TRP A 47 2.55 -5.75 9.09
N HIS A 48 3.64 -6.47 9.32
CA HIS A 48 4.21 -6.66 10.64
C HIS A 48 5.64 -6.14 10.67
N ASP A 49 6.02 -5.61 11.82
CA ASP A 49 7.40 -5.22 12.08
C ASP A 49 8.30 -6.45 12.30
N THR A 50 9.60 -6.23 12.47
CA THR A 50 10.57 -7.30 12.69
C THR A 50 10.37 -8.06 14.00
N ASP A 51 9.57 -7.54 14.92
CA ASP A 51 9.19 -8.19 16.17
C ASP A 51 7.84 -8.93 16.08
N GLY A 52 7.17 -8.86 14.91
CA GLY A 52 5.89 -9.52 14.61
C GLY A 52 4.66 -8.74 15.05
N ASN A 53 4.79 -7.46 15.39
CA ASN A 53 3.65 -6.61 15.72
C ASN A 53 3.08 -5.95 14.46
N PRO A 54 1.77 -5.69 14.39
CA PRO A 54 1.18 -5.00 13.26
C PRO A 54 1.73 -3.57 13.11
N ILE A 55 1.95 -3.16 11.87
CA ILE A 55 2.42 -1.81 11.54
C ILE A 55 1.21 -0.88 11.43
N TYR A 56 1.19 0.16 12.26
CA TYR A 56 0.22 1.25 12.18
C TYR A 56 0.94 2.52 11.74
N SER A 57 0.88 2.83 10.44
CA SER A 57 1.58 3.98 9.85
C SER A 57 0.88 4.39 8.56
N GLN A 58 -0.02 5.36 8.61
CA GLN A 58 -0.77 5.83 7.45
C GLN A 58 -0.62 7.34 7.24
N GLY A 59 -0.81 7.78 6.02
CA GLY A 59 -0.80 9.20 5.66
C GLY A 59 0.55 9.90 5.81
N GLY A 60 1.64 9.14 5.94
CA GLY A 60 2.98 9.64 6.20
C GLY A 60 3.92 9.62 5.01
N GLY A 61 5.19 9.25 5.26
CA GLY A 61 6.23 9.17 4.24
C GLY A 61 7.47 8.42 4.69
N ILE A 62 8.30 8.06 3.71
CA ILE A 62 9.62 7.48 3.91
C ILE A 62 10.69 8.54 3.64
N PHE A 63 11.64 8.66 4.57
CA PHE A 63 12.76 9.59 4.49
C PHE A 63 14.07 8.87 4.79
N LYS A 64 15.12 9.25 4.10
CA LYS A 64 16.44 8.61 4.22
C LYS A 64 17.38 9.52 4.97
N PHE A 65 17.88 9.05 6.11
CA PHE A 65 18.81 9.81 6.93
C PHE A 65 20.06 9.00 7.26
N THR A 66 21.17 9.72 7.43
CA THR A 66 22.43 9.16 7.90
C THR A 66 22.69 9.64 9.34
N VAL A 67 22.72 8.70 10.28
CA VAL A 67 22.97 8.97 11.70
C VAL A 67 24.20 8.17 12.11
N ASP A 68 25.20 8.82 12.69
CA ASP A 68 26.46 8.20 13.11
C ASP A 68 27.13 7.37 12.01
N GLY A 69 27.05 7.85 10.76
CA GLY A 69 27.62 7.17 9.59
C GLY A 69 26.80 5.97 9.08
N VAL A 70 25.64 5.69 9.65
CA VAL A 70 24.73 4.62 9.20
C VAL A 70 23.52 5.24 8.50
N THR A 71 23.33 4.89 7.23
CA THR A 71 22.18 5.34 6.45
C THR A 71 21.04 4.34 6.57
N LYS A 72 19.84 4.84 6.88
CA LYS A 72 18.60 4.07 6.97
C LYS A 72 17.44 4.82 6.36
N TYR A 73 16.40 4.07 6.02
CA TYR A 73 15.07 4.58 5.70
C TYR A 73 14.26 4.68 6.98
N TYR A 74 13.54 5.79 7.15
CA TYR A 74 12.64 6.03 8.27
C TYR A 74 11.24 6.29 7.73
N TRP A 75 10.30 5.48 8.15
CA TRP A 75 8.90 5.58 7.77
C TRP A 75 8.08 6.13 8.93
N TYR A 76 7.49 7.28 8.71
CA TYR A 76 6.62 7.93 9.69
C TYR A 76 5.18 7.87 9.21
N GLY A 77 4.24 7.71 10.13
CA GLY A 77 2.82 7.74 9.84
C GLY A 77 1.96 7.88 11.09
N VAL A 78 0.68 8.10 10.88
CA VAL A 78 -0.29 8.29 11.95
C VAL A 78 -0.77 6.95 12.46
N LYS A 79 -0.95 6.87 13.79
CA LYS A 79 -1.57 5.78 14.52
C LYS A 79 -2.82 6.28 15.24
N TYR A 80 -3.87 5.48 15.26
CA TYR A 80 -5.12 5.74 15.97
C TYR A 80 -5.37 4.64 17.00
N ASP A 81 -6.06 4.95 18.11
CA ASP A 81 -6.43 3.97 19.14
C ASP A 81 -7.29 2.84 18.58
N GLU A 82 -8.13 3.14 17.59
CA GLU A 82 -9.02 2.17 16.95
C GLU A 82 -8.32 1.26 15.94
N SER A 83 -7.05 1.50 15.62
CA SER A 83 -6.29 0.68 14.66
C SER A 83 -6.19 -0.78 15.08
N GLU A 84 -6.01 -1.04 16.37
CA GLU A 84 -5.94 -2.39 16.92
C GLU A 84 -7.30 -3.11 16.83
N ILE A 85 -8.40 -2.40 17.03
CA ILE A 85 -9.76 -2.97 16.88
C ILE A 85 -9.98 -3.40 15.44
N TYR A 86 -9.60 -2.54 14.49
CA TYR A 86 -9.71 -2.83 13.07
C TYR A 86 -8.80 -3.98 12.63
N TYR A 87 -7.57 -4.04 13.15
CA TYR A 87 -6.65 -5.14 12.90
C TYR A 87 -7.21 -6.50 13.35
N ASN A 88 -7.82 -6.54 14.54
CA ASN A 88 -8.40 -7.78 15.09
C ASN A 88 -9.71 -8.18 14.40
N ASP A 89 -10.47 -7.22 13.88
CA ASP A 89 -11.74 -7.46 13.18
C ASP A 89 -12.03 -6.31 12.21
N SER A 90 -11.56 -6.45 10.98
CA SER A 90 -11.73 -5.45 9.93
C SER A 90 -13.18 -5.23 9.48
N SER A 91 -14.11 -6.09 9.88
CA SER A 91 -15.55 -5.91 9.62
C SER A 91 -16.20 -4.90 10.56
N LYS A 92 -15.54 -4.52 11.64
CA LYS A 92 -16.09 -3.56 12.62
C LYS A 92 -15.90 -2.13 12.14
N ALA A 93 -17.02 -1.49 11.83
CA ALA A 93 -17.06 -0.06 11.59
C ALA A 93 -16.75 0.71 12.89
N GLN A 94 -15.79 1.63 12.81
CA GLN A 94 -15.50 2.58 13.88
C GLN A 94 -16.26 3.87 13.62
N LYS A 95 -16.81 4.48 14.68
CA LYS A 95 -17.57 5.73 14.55
C LYS A 95 -16.69 6.96 14.64
N ASN A 96 -15.63 6.89 15.40
CA ASN A 96 -14.69 7.97 15.64
C ASN A 96 -13.28 7.38 15.59
N ASN A 97 -12.30 8.22 15.31
CA ASN A 97 -10.89 7.92 15.43
C ASN A 97 -10.30 8.83 16.50
N HIS A 98 -9.36 8.30 17.26
CA HIS A 98 -8.63 9.09 18.26
C HIS A 98 -7.14 8.97 17.93
N PHE A 99 -6.51 10.11 17.68
CA PHE A 99 -5.09 10.19 17.41
C PHE A 99 -4.29 9.64 18.58
N ALA A 100 -3.55 8.55 18.35
CA ALA A 100 -2.72 7.89 19.35
C ALA A 100 -1.25 8.31 19.28
N GLY A 101 -0.78 8.77 18.12
CA GLY A 101 0.60 9.19 17.95
C GLY A 101 1.07 9.20 16.49
N VAL A 102 2.30 9.65 16.30
CA VAL A 102 3.06 9.43 15.06
C VAL A 102 4.07 8.33 15.32
N THR A 103 3.98 7.25 14.59
CA THR A 103 4.91 6.12 14.66
C THR A 103 6.15 6.39 13.82
N CYS A 104 7.27 5.79 14.20
CA CYS A 104 8.49 5.72 13.41
C CYS A 104 8.95 4.28 13.29
N TYR A 105 9.20 3.85 12.06
CA TYR A 105 9.85 2.58 11.74
C TYR A 105 11.14 2.84 10.99
N SER A 106 12.17 1.99 11.16
CA SER A 106 13.41 2.07 10.39
C SER A 106 13.64 0.79 9.59
N SER A 107 14.29 0.94 8.43
CA SER A 107 14.66 -0.17 7.55
C SER A 107 15.97 0.11 6.85
N THR A 108 16.67 -0.94 6.41
CA THR A 108 17.83 -0.86 5.50
C THR A 108 17.49 -1.36 4.09
N ASP A 109 16.31 -1.98 3.91
CA ASP A 109 15.92 -2.68 2.68
C ASP A 109 14.51 -2.34 2.16
N LEU A 110 13.76 -1.46 2.86
CA LEU A 110 12.39 -1.03 2.53
C LEU A 110 11.32 -2.12 2.62
N THR A 111 11.68 -3.32 3.05
CA THR A 111 10.78 -4.47 3.16
C THR A 111 10.65 -4.97 4.60
N ASN A 112 11.72 -4.84 5.39
CA ASN A 112 11.75 -5.24 6.79
C ASN A 112 11.85 -4.00 7.67
N TRP A 113 10.82 -3.76 8.46
CA TRP A 113 10.65 -2.54 9.24
C TRP A 113 10.76 -2.82 10.73
N LYS A 114 11.67 -2.14 11.40
CA LYS A 114 11.82 -2.18 12.86
C LYS A 114 11.07 -1.01 13.47
N TYR A 115 10.20 -1.28 14.45
CA TYR A 115 9.55 -0.22 15.23
C TYR A 115 10.58 0.50 16.10
N GLU A 116 10.66 1.81 15.96
CA GLU A 116 11.57 2.68 16.75
C GLU A 116 10.83 3.45 17.86
N GLY A 117 9.51 3.50 17.81
CA GLY A 117 8.66 4.13 18.81
C GLY A 117 7.62 5.11 18.25
N ASP A 118 6.76 5.61 19.12
CA ASP A 118 5.88 6.73 18.82
C ASP A 118 6.68 8.03 19.05
N VAL A 119 7.01 8.73 17.96
CA VAL A 119 7.85 9.94 17.98
C VAL A 119 7.08 11.23 18.26
N VAL A 120 5.74 11.18 18.21
CA VAL A 120 4.84 12.23 18.69
C VAL A 120 3.76 11.56 19.51
N VAL A 121 3.53 12.09 20.70
CA VAL A 121 2.43 11.67 21.59
C VAL A 121 1.29 12.68 21.51
N PRO A 122 0.03 12.29 21.78
CA PRO A 122 -1.12 13.17 21.68
C PRO A 122 -0.96 14.48 22.43
N GLU A 123 -0.37 14.44 23.63
CA GLU A 123 -0.17 15.61 24.47
C GLU A 123 0.74 16.68 23.83
N GLU A 124 1.61 16.31 22.90
CA GLU A 124 2.47 17.28 22.23
C GLU A 124 1.69 18.12 21.23
N ILE A 125 0.61 17.60 20.68
CA ILE A 125 -0.30 18.33 19.79
C ILE A 125 -1.35 19.10 20.59
N THR A 126 -1.84 18.53 21.71
CA THR A 126 -2.95 19.04 22.50
C THR A 126 -2.55 19.97 23.66
N LYS A 127 -1.27 20.06 24.02
CA LYS A 127 -0.72 20.83 25.18
C LYS A 127 -0.96 22.34 25.16
N ARG A 128 -1.83 22.83 24.31
CA ARG A 128 -2.06 24.26 24.16
C ARG A 128 -3.30 24.70 24.87
N GLU A 129 -3.16 25.81 25.57
CA GLU A 129 -4.26 26.55 26.22
C GLU A 129 -5.45 26.81 25.29
N GLU A 130 -5.21 26.71 23.97
CA GLU A 130 -6.17 26.98 22.90
C GLU A 130 -6.99 25.76 22.49
N MET A 131 -6.54 24.56 22.85
CA MET A 131 -7.20 23.29 22.52
C MET A 131 -7.75 22.65 23.79
N ASP A 132 -8.50 23.42 24.62
CA ASP A 132 -9.12 22.92 25.84
C ASP A 132 -9.62 21.48 25.71
N ASN A 133 -8.83 20.50 26.16
CA ASN A 133 -9.20 19.10 26.35
C ASN A 133 -10.05 18.46 25.24
N GLN A 134 -9.89 18.88 23.99
CA GLN A 134 -10.54 18.21 22.88
C GLN A 134 -9.68 17.03 22.46
N ASP A 135 -10.26 15.86 22.47
CA ASP A 135 -9.67 14.67 21.84
C ASP A 135 -9.33 15.02 20.40
N VAL A 136 -8.07 14.86 20.01
CA VAL A 136 -7.66 15.04 18.62
C VAL A 136 -8.20 13.85 17.86
N GLU A 137 -9.28 14.07 17.11
CA GLU A 137 -9.89 13.00 16.35
C GLU A 137 -9.02 12.61 15.14
N TRP A 138 -8.42 13.62 14.49
CA TRP A 138 -7.72 13.37 13.23
C TRP A 138 -6.45 14.20 13.09
N VAL A 139 -5.39 13.54 12.64
CA VAL A 139 -4.14 14.15 12.18
C VAL A 139 -3.90 13.65 10.76
N GLY A 140 -3.72 14.56 9.82
CA GLY A 140 -3.55 14.21 8.41
C GLY A 140 -2.11 14.05 8.01
N ARG A 141 -1.90 14.14 6.73
CA ARG A 141 -0.64 13.96 6.02
C ARG A 141 0.54 14.63 6.72
N LEU A 142 1.65 13.92 6.79
CA LEU A 142 2.87 14.40 7.45
C LEU A 142 4.12 14.05 6.63
N GLY A 143 5.23 14.71 6.97
CA GLY A 143 6.55 14.40 6.41
C GLY A 143 7.65 15.03 7.24
N VAL A 144 8.88 14.55 7.08
CA VAL A 144 10.05 14.95 7.87
C VAL A 144 11.13 15.51 6.98
N ALA A 145 11.65 16.71 7.32
CA ALA A 145 12.81 17.34 6.73
C ALA A 145 14.00 17.27 7.68
N TYR A 146 15.23 17.25 7.14
CA TYR A 146 16.43 17.42 7.93
C TYR A 146 17.05 18.82 7.74
N MET A 147 17.16 19.57 8.80
CA MET A 147 17.68 20.93 8.80
C MET A 147 19.19 20.90 9.03
N GLU A 148 20.00 20.93 7.97
CA GLU A 148 21.46 20.82 8.06
C GLU A 148 22.09 21.93 8.93
N ASP A 149 21.54 23.14 8.88
CA ASP A 149 22.06 24.31 9.59
C ASP A 149 21.89 24.23 11.11
N THR A 150 20.87 23.50 11.58
CA THR A 150 20.59 23.31 13.01
C THR A 150 20.83 21.90 13.51
N GLY A 151 21.05 20.94 12.59
CA GLY A 151 21.17 19.52 12.91
C GLY A 151 19.88 18.88 13.43
N LYS A 152 18.72 19.51 13.17
CA LYS A 152 17.42 19.04 13.67
C LYS A 152 16.59 18.38 12.58
N TYR A 153 15.75 17.44 13.00
CA TYR A 153 14.69 16.86 12.18
C TYR A 153 13.41 17.65 12.43
N ALA A 154 12.70 18.04 11.36
CA ALA A 154 11.49 18.83 11.41
C ALA A 154 10.32 18.05 10.82
N LEU A 155 9.34 17.72 11.63
CA LEU A 155 8.10 17.05 11.25
C LEU A 155 7.03 18.09 10.93
N PHE A 156 6.50 18.04 9.72
CA PHE A 156 5.39 18.85 9.25
C PHE A 156 4.10 18.02 9.30
N VAL A 157 3.09 18.53 9.98
CA VAL A 157 1.82 17.83 10.20
C VAL A 157 0.66 18.66 9.71
N GLN A 158 -0.17 18.11 8.83
CA GLN A 158 -1.48 18.68 8.52
C GLN A 158 -2.41 18.43 9.71
N HIS A 159 -2.83 19.49 10.35
CA HIS A 159 -3.71 19.39 11.49
C HIS A 159 -4.81 20.45 11.43
N GLU A 160 -6.03 20.00 11.65
CA GLU A 160 -7.16 20.90 11.84
C GLU A 160 -7.12 21.45 13.24
N CYS A 161 -6.44 22.59 13.42
CA CYS A 161 -6.46 23.29 14.69
C CYS A 161 -7.27 24.58 14.62
N ALA A 162 -7.88 24.90 15.75
CA ALA A 162 -8.51 26.20 15.95
C ALA A 162 -7.49 27.33 15.73
N ASP A 163 -7.87 28.38 15.02
CA ASP A 163 -7.11 29.61 14.92
C ASP A 163 -7.22 30.35 16.26
N PRO A 164 -6.13 30.54 17.04
CA PRO A 164 -6.18 31.16 18.35
C PRO A 164 -6.62 32.62 18.31
N ASP A 165 -6.36 33.29 17.19
CA ASP A 165 -6.73 34.71 16.99
C ASP A 165 -8.21 34.88 16.59
N ASN A 166 -8.84 33.79 16.17
CA ASN A 166 -10.22 33.77 15.75
C ASN A 166 -11.01 32.90 16.74
N LYS A 167 -11.62 33.57 17.74
CA LYS A 167 -12.57 32.89 18.63
C LYS A 167 -13.64 32.24 17.78
N LEU A 168 -13.48 30.96 17.56
CA LEU A 168 -14.30 30.18 16.64
C LEU A 168 -15.76 30.32 16.99
N ASP A 169 -16.49 30.87 16.07
CA ASP A 169 -17.89 30.52 15.93
C ASP A 169 -17.92 29.04 15.49
N LYS A 170 -18.43 28.17 16.38
CA LYS A 170 -18.58 26.73 16.14
C LYS A 170 -19.34 26.38 14.84
N ASN A 171 -19.91 27.38 14.19
CA ASN A 171 -20.62 27.28 12.92
C ASN A 171 -19.76 27.67 11.70
N GLN A 172 -18.49 28.08 11.90
CA GLN A 172 -17.57 28.40 10.81
C GLN A 172 -16.57 27.25 10.61
N THR A 173 -16.96 26.27 9.83
CA THR A 173 -16.12 25.12 9.42
C THR A 173 -14.82 25.53 8.69
N ASP A 174 -14.72 26.77 8.22
CA ASP A 174 -13.61 27.26 7.39
C ASP A 174 -12.34 27.62 8.18
N ASN A 175 -12.38 27.60 9.50
CA ASN A 175 -11.26 28.06 10.35
C ASN A 175 -10.35 26.92 10.85
N TYR A 176 -10.73 25.64 10.62
CA TYR A 176 -10.03 24.50 11.20
C TYR A 176 -8.81 24.01 10.41
N SER A 177 -8.65 24.35 9.15
CA SER A 177 -7.69 23.68 8.28
C SER A 177 -6.70 24.64 7.60
N LYS A 178 -6.25 25.66 8.32
CA LYS A 178 -5.41 26.71 7.72
C LYS A 178 -3.93 26.59 8.01
N GLN A 179 -3.55 25.74 8.94
CA GLN A 179 -2.23 25.78 9.54
C GLN A 179 -1.53 24.44 9.45
N VAL A 180 -0.23 24.52 9.37
CA VAL A 180 0.66 23.37 9.41
C VAL A 180 1.42 23.41 10.72
N LEU A 181 1.37 22.33 11.49
CA LEU A 181 2.19 22.17 12.68
C LEU A 181 3.61 21.79 12.29
N VAL A 182 4.59 22.36 12.96
CA VAL A 182 5.99 21.97 12.87
C VAL A 182 6.47 21.58 14.25
N LEU A 183 7.00 20.36 14.34
CA LEU A 183 7.65 19.82 15.53
C LEU A 183 9.10 19.48 15.17
N THR A 184 10.02 19.57 16.12
CA THR A 184 11.44 19.27 15.88
C THR A 184 12.01 18.27 16.88
N SER A 185 12.99 17.51 16.44
CA SER A 185 13.75 16.55 17.25
C SER A 185 15.24 16.62 16.93
N ASP A 186 16.10 16.19 17.87
CA ASP A 186 17.54 16.05 17.67
C ASP A 186 17.91 14.70 17.04
N SER A 187 16.93 13.81 16.85
CA SER A 187 17.13 12.46 16.29
C SER A 187 15.92 12.07 15.44
N PRO A 188 16.08 11.28 14.36
CA PRO A 188 14.96 10.82 13.56
C PRO A 188 13.98 9.91 14.33
N THR A 189 14.47 9.27 15.41
CA THR A 189 13.68 8.38 16.29
C THR A 189 13.38 8.99 17.65
N GLY A 190 13.79 10.24 17.88
CA GLY A 190 13.53 10.96 19.12
C GLY A 190 12.14 11.58 19.16
N GLN A 191 11.74 12.01 20.35
CA GLN A 191 10.48 12.72 20.53
C GLN A 191 10.53 14.08 19.82
N PHE A 192 9.62 14.29 18.88
CA PHE A 192 9.45 15.57 18.25
C PHE A 192 8.66 16.50 19.18
N LYS A 193 9.21 17.68 19.37
CA LYS A 193 8.67 18.72 20.24
C LYS A 193 8.18 19.90 19.43
N TRP A 194 7.17 20.52 19.91
CA TRP A 194 6.59 21.69 19.28
C TRP A 194 7.65 22.75 18.93
N ASN A 195 7.59 23.22 17.70
CA ASN A 195 8.41 24.31 17.19
C ASN A 195 7.55 25.55 16.86
N GLN A 196 6.61 25.40 15.92
CA GLN A 196 5.67 26.46 15.57
C GLN A 196 4.45 25.94 14.81
N ARG A 197 3.55 26.83 14.54
CA ARG A 197 2.43 26.71 13.64
C ARG A 197 2.58 27.73 12.52
N ILE A 198 2.49 27.26 11.27
CA ILE A 198 2.61 28.13 10.09
C ILE A 198 1.22 28.47 9.60
N ASP A 199 0.88 29.76 9.56
CA ASP A 199 -0.36 30.22 8.92
C ASP A 199 -0.20 30.18 7.40
N MET A 200 -0.82 29.19 6.78
CA MET A 200 -0.70 28.97 5.34
C MET A 200 -1.36 30.06 4.48
N ARG A 201 -2.16 30.95 5.09
CA ARG A 201 -2.72 32.12 4.37
C ARG A 201 -1.65 33.07 3.87
N ASP A 202 -0.57 33.21 4.62
CA ASP A 202 0.57 34.06 4.25
C ASP A 202 1.28 33.55 2.99
N TYR A 203 1.21 32.25 2.73
CA TYR A 203 1.86 31.57 1.60
C TYR A 203 0.94 31.37 0.39
N THR A 204 -0.37 31.36 0.57
CA THR A 204 -1.35 31.01 -0.47
C THR A 204 -2.20 32.17 -0.95
N GLY A 205 -2.00 33.38 -0.38
CA GLY A 205 -2.75 34.58 -0.73
C GLY A 205 -4.11 34.67 -0.03
N GLY A 206 -4.21 34.12 1.19
CA GLY A 206 -5.37 34.35 2.07
C GLY A 206 -6.59 33.46 1.80
N THR A 207 -6.41 32.32 1.16
CA THR A 207 -7.48 31.32 1.02
C THR A 207 -7.76 30.62 2.36
N THR A 208 -8.83 29.87 2.46
CA THR A 208 -9.40 29.46 3.76
C THR A 208 -9.09 28.05 4.22
N ASN A 209 -8.61 27.15 3.33
CA ASN A 209 -8.44 25.74 3.67
C ASN A 209 -7.03 25.26 3.40
N THR A 210 -6.46 24.48 4.32
CA THR A 210 -5.27 23.65 4.04
C THR A 210 -5.73 22.31 3.50
N GLY A 211 -5.15 21.89 2.37
CA GLY A 211 -5.33 20.55 1.83
C GLY A 211 -4.21 19.63 2.26
N ASP A 212 -4.18 18.44 1.66
CA ASP A 212 -3.12 17.46 1.90
C ASP A 212 -1.75 18.03 1.55
N GLN A 213 -0.74 17.54 2.25
CA GLN A 213 0.65 17.95 2.10
C GLN A 213 1.59 16.76 2.20
N THR A 214 2.80 16.91 1.71
CA THR A 214 3.92 16.00 1.97
C THR A 214 5.23 16.77 1.97
N VAL A 215 6.26 16.21 2.60
CA VAL A 215 7.64 16.67 2.44
C VAL A 215 8.30 15.85 1.36
N PHE A 216 9.00 16.52 0.45
CA PHE A 216 9.84 15.92 -0.57
C PHE A 216 11.29 16.36 -0.37
N THR A 217 12.21 15.41 -0.27
CA THR A 217 13.65 15.66 -0.22
C THR A 217 14.25 15.48 -1.60
N ASP A 218 14.87 16.50 -2.16
CA ASP A 218 15.72 16.37 -3.35
C ASP A 218 17.11 15.92 -2.92
N GLU A 219 17.36 14.61 -2.96
CA GLU A 219 18.64 14.04 -2.53
C GLU A 219 19.86 14.55 -3.32
N ASP A 220 19.66 15.12 -4.53
CA ASP A 220 20.77 15.65 -5.34
C ASP A 220 21.21 17.04 -4.87
N THR A 221 20.31 17.80 -4.25
CA THR A 221 20.59 19.16 -3.74
C THR A 221 20.61 19.24 -2.22
N GLY A 222 20.09 18.21 -1.52
CA GLY A 222 19.91 18.22 -0.07
C GLY A 222 18.78 19.13 0.42
N LYS A 223 17.96 19.66 -0.49
CA LYS A 223 16.86 20.56 -0.15
C LYS A 223 15.55 19.83 0.09
N ASP A 224 14.83 20.26 1.10
CA ASP A 224 13.51 19.77 1.43
C ASP A 224 12.41 20.76 0.99
N TYR A 225 11.31 20.24 0.50
CA TYR A 225 10.18 21.03 0.02
C TYR A 225 8.87 20.53 0.63
N LEU A 226 8.01 21.47 1.05
CA LEU A 226 6.62 21.17 1.34
C LEU A 226 5.81 21.30 0.05
N VAL A 227 5.10 20.23 -0.32
CA VAL A 227 4.15 20.19 -1.45
C VAL A 227 2.75 20.10 -0.86
N TYR A 228 1.88 21.04 -1.19
CA TYR A 228 0.57 21.14 -0.52
C TYR A 228 -0.51 21.67 -1.44
N SER A 229 -1.74 21.16 -1.25
CA SER A 229 -2.91 21.72 -1.90
C SER A 229 -3.56 22.78 -1.05
N TYR A 230 -4.21 23.75 -1.69
CA TYR A 230 -4.90 24.82 -1.01
C TYR A 230 -5.99 25.46 -1.87
N GLY A 231 -6.99 26.02 -1.21
CA GLY A 231 -8.09 26.72 -1.83
C GLY A 231 -9.41 25.98 -1.78
N SER A 232 -10.49 26.64 -2.15
CA SER A 232 -11.81 26.03 -2.26
C SER A 232 -11.76 24.86 -3.24
N GLY A 233 -12.24 23.69 -2.81
CA GLY A 233 -12.21 22.46 -3.60
C GLY A 233 -10.81 21.96 -3.91
N ARG A 234 -9.77 22.39 -3.17
CA ARG A 234 -8.37 21.96 -3.34
C ARG A 234 -7.85 22.10 -4.78
N GLY A 235 -8.31 23.15 -5.48
CA GLY A 235 -8.00 23.39 -6.89
C GLY A 235 -6.62 23.97 -7.18
N LYS A 236 -5.74 24.09 -6.17
CA LYS A 236 -4.40 24.65 -6.31
C LYS A 236 -3.38 23.78 -5.62
N ILE A 237 -2.17 23.64 -6.21
CA ILE A 237 -1.02 22.99 -5.58
C ILE A 237 0.14 23.98 -5.57
N PHE A 238 0.82 24.02 -4.43
CA PHE A 238 1.94 24.88 -4.14
C PHE A 238 3.18 24.08 -3.75
N ILE A 239 4.35 24.69 -3.94
CA ILE A 239 5.64 24.18 -3.45
C ILE A 239 6.34 25.33 -2.73
N SER A 240 6.90 25.02 -1.56
CA SER A 240 7.78 25.93 -0.80
C SER A 240 9.00 25.17 -0.30
N GLU A 241 10.19 25.74 -0.44
CA GLU A 241 11.41 25.20 0.20
C GLU A 241 11.27 25.32 1.72
N ILE A 242 11.62 24.26 2.44
CA ILE A 242 11.67 24.25 3.90
C ILE A 242 13.01 24.85 4.34
N GLN A 243 12.99 25.77 5.30
CA GLN A 243 14.20 26.48 5.72
C GLN A 243 14.09 26.96 7.17
N THR A 244 15.23 27.17 7.82
CA THR A 244 15.28 27.85 9.11
C THR A 244 15.03 29.34 8.92
N GLN A 245 14.12 29.92 9.70
CA GLN A 245 13.77 31.33 9.69
C GLN A 245 14.77 32.17 10.52
N ALA A 246 14.75 33.48 10.37
CA ALA A 246 15.65 34.37 11.10
C ALA A 246 15.49 34.30 12.63
N ASP A 247 14.36 33.86 13.15
CA ASP A 247 14.10 33.64 14.58
C ASP A 247 14.55 32.24 15.07
N GLY A 248 15.16 31.43 14.20
CA GLY A 248 15.63 30.09 14.49
C GLY A 248 14.57 29.00 14.43
N LYS A 249 13.32 29.32 14.06
CA LYS A 249 12.27 28.34 13.85
C LYS A 249 12.32 27.75 12.45
N VAL A 250 11.82 26.54 12.30
CA VAL A 250 11.68 25.90 10.99
C VAL A 250 10.41 26.40 10.31
N GLY A 251 10.53 26.91 9.11
CA GLY A 251 9.42 27.48 8.34
C GLY A 251 9.57 27.24 6.83
N LEU A 252 8.90 28.07 6.04
CA LEU A 252 8.87 27.95 4.59
C LEU A 252 9.48 29.20 3.94
N GLY A 253 10.19 28.98 2.83
CA GLY A 253 10.56 30.00 1.88
C GLY A 253 9.36 30.50 1.03
N PRO A 254 9.61 31.23 -0.07
CA PRO A 254 8.56 31.66 -0.97
C PRO A 254 7.67 30.50 -1.45
N SER A 255 6.39 30.80 -1.62
CA SER A 255 5.40 29.83 -2.10
C SER A 255 5.16 29.99 -3.61
N TYR A 256 5.22 28.89 -4.34
CA TYR A 256 5.02 28.86 -5.78
C TYR A 256 3.82 28.00 -6.15
N MET A 257 2.78 28.61 -6.71
CA MET A 257 1.62 27.90 -7.22
C MET A 257 1.97 27.24 -8.56
N VAL A 258 2.10 25.93 -8.58
CA VAL A 258 2.49 25.17 -9.77
C VAL A 258 1.31 24.55 -10.52
N TYR A 259 0.16 24.46 -9.87
CA TYR A 259 -1.07 23.95 -10.45
C TYR A 259 -2.29 24.77 -10.04
N LYS A 260 -3.23 24.96 -10.98
CA LYS A 260 -4.53 25.60 -10.76
C LYS A 260 -5.58 24.97 -11.69
N GLY A 261 -6.35 24.03 -11.19
CA GLY A 261 -7.30 23.27 -12.01
C GLY A 261 -8.39 22.59 -11.18
N ALA A 262 -8.75 21.37 -11.57
CA ALA A 262 -9.67 20.53 -10.81
C ALA A 262 -9.10 20.25 -9.42
N GLY A 263 -9.99 20.01 -8.43
CA GLY A 263 -9.58 19.68 -7.07
C GLY A 263 -8.69 18.43 -7.03
N ARG A 264 -7.63 18.49 -6.22
CA ARG A 264 -6.64 17.42 -6.02
C ARG A 264 -6.28 17.31 -4.54
N GLU A 265 -6.16 16.06 -4.06
CA GLU A 265 -5.71 15.74 -2.71
C GLU A 265 -4.68 14.61 -2.75
N GLY A 266 -4.14 14.20 -1.59
CA GLY A 266 -3.05 13.22 -1.56
C GLY A 266 -1.80 13.71 -2.29
N ASN A 267 -1.49 15.02 -2.19
CA ASN A 267 -0.40 15.62 -2.97
C ASN A 267 0.95 15.14 -2.47
N CYS A 268 1.76 14.68 -3.38
CA CYS A 268 3.11 14.19 -3.13
C CYS A 268 3.99 14.42 -4.35
N MET A 269 5.28 14.21 -4.20
CA MET A 269 6.25 14.40 -5.27
C MET A 269 7.34 13.34 -5.23
N PHE A 270 7.86 13.01 -6.40
CA PHE A 270 9.07 12.21 -6.56
C PHE A 270 9.95 12.75 -7.68
N LYS A 271 11.21 12.34 -7.69
CA LYS A 271 12.16 12.62 -8.77
C LYS A 271 12.50 11.33 -9.49
N TYR A 272 12.48 11.35 -10.81
CA TYR A 272 12.90 10.24 -11.66
C TYR A 272 13.58 10.77 -12.90
N ASN A 273 14.76 10.23 -13.22
CA ASN A 273 15.57 10.61 -14.38
C ASN A 273 15.70 12.14 -14.53
N GLY A 274 16.01 12.84 -13.42
CA GLY A 274 16.23 14.29 -13.37
C GLY A 274 14.97 15.15 -13.52
N LYS A 275 13.77 14.58 -13.61
CA LYS A 275 12.48 15.29 -13.64
C LYS A 275 11.73 15.13 -12.34
N TYR A 276 10.92 16.13 -11.99
CA TYR A 276 10.11 16.15 -10.77
C TYR A 276 8.64 15.89 -11.13
N TYR A 277 8.06 14.88 -10.53
CA TYR A 277 6.68 14.48 -10.76
C TYR A 277 5.85 14.86 -9.54
N ILE A 278 4.87 15.73 -9.74
CA ILE A 278 3.85 16.00 -8.73
C ILE A 278 2.69 15.08 -9.00
N CYS A 279 2.31 14.33 -7.99
CA CYS A 279 1.19 13.40 -8.02
C CYS A 279 0.11 13.81 -7.05
N ALA A 280 -1.13 13.42 -7.35
CA ALA A 280 -2.29 13.67 -6.52
C ALA A 280 -3.42 12.72 -6.86
N SER A 281 -4.43 12.65 -6.01
CA SER A 281 -5.69 11.94 -6.23
C SER A 281 -6.84 12.88 -6.59
N ASP A 282 -7.98 12.34 -6.95
CA ASP A 282 -9.24 13.09 -6.99
C ASP A 282 -9.84 13.25 -5.57
N LEU A 283 -10.87 14.08 -5.45
CA LEU A 283 -11.57 14.35 -4.18
C LEU A 283 -12.68 13.31 -3.98
N TYR A 284 -12.34 12.11 -3.53
CA TYR A 284 -13.29 11.03 -3.35
C TYR A 284 -13.38 10.50 -1.91
N GLY A 285 -13.02 11.34 -0.93
CA GLY A 285 -13.04 10.98 0.50
C GLY A 285 -12.08 9.82 0.81
N TRP A 286 -12.52 8.93 1.69
CA TRP A 286 -11.74 7.78 2.16
C TRP A 286 -11.85 6.54 1.24
N ASN A 287 -12.08 6.76 -0.06
CA ASN A 287 -12.18 5.71 -1.06
C ASN A 287 -10.97 5.70 -1.98
N ALA A 288 -10.82 4.63 -2.74
CA ALA A 288 -9.82 4.51 -3.78
C ALA A 288 -9.97 5.62 -4.84
N SER A 289 -8.87 6.02 -5.44
CA SER A 289 -8.81 7.13 -6.39
C SER A 289 -7.87 6.84 -7.54
N HIS A 290 -8.10 7.51 -8.70
CA HIS A 290 -7.05 7.61 -9.70
C HIS A 290 -5.83 8.35 -9.15
N ALA A 291 -4.65 7.95 -9.54
CA ALA A 291 -3.46 8.76 -9.43
C ALA A 291 -3.34 9.69 -10.64
N TYR A 292 -3.13 10.97 -10.38
CA TYR A 292 -2.85 11.98 -11.39
C TYR A 292 -1.41 12.44 -11.26
N TYR A 293 -0.81 12.88 -12.36
CA TYR A 293 0.54 13.41 -12.34
C TYR A 293 0.73 14.61 -13.28
N MET A 294 1.69 15.44 -12.97
CA MET A 294 2.29 16.45 -13.83
C MET A 294 3.80 16.49 -13.62
N VAL A 295 4.53 17.06 -14.56
CA VAL A 295 6.00 17.06 -14.55
C VAL A 295 6.53 18.49 -14.51
N LEU A 296 7.54 18.72 -13.68
CA LEU A 296 8.35 19.92 -13.63
C LEU A 296 9.79 19.59 -14.04
N ASP A 297 10.43 20.53 -14.74
CA ASP A 297 11.81 20.35 -15.20
C ASP A 297 12.85 20.71 -14.13
N SER A 298 12.49 21.59 -13.19
CA SER A 298 13.37 22.08 -12.13
C SER A 298 12.59 22.52 -10.90
N LEU A 299 13.25 22.58 -9.75
CA LEU A 299 12.78 23.24 -8.53
C LEU A 299 13.58 24.53 -8.25
N ASP A 300 14.39 25.02 -9.19
CA ASP A 300 15.07 26.29 -9.04
C ASP A 300 14.05 27.43 -8.86
N GLU A 301 14.40 28.40 -8.02
CA GLU A 301 13.52 29.52 -7.70
C GLU A 301 13.03 30.27 -8.95
N SER A 302 13.93 30.52 -9.91
CA SER A 302 13.59 31.19 -11.16
C SER A 302 12.59 30.41 -12.00
N TYR A 303 12.73 29.09 -12.06
CA TYR A 303 11.79 28.18 -12.75
C TYR A 303 10.44 28.17 -12.06
N LEU A 304 10.42 27.98 -10.74
CA LEU A 304 9.18 27.97 -9.95
C LEU A 304 8.45 29.31 -10.00
N ALA A 305 9.18 30.44 -9.96
CA ALA A 305 8.61 31.78 -10.11
C ALA A 305 8.00 32.03 -11.50
N ALA A 306 8.61 31.49 -12.56
CA ALA A 306 8.04 31.51 -13.91
C ALA A 306 6.79 30.62 -14.02
N LYS A 307 6.84 29.40 -13.43
CA LYS A 307 5.71 28.46 -13.39
C LYS A 307 4.52 29.03 -12.62
N ALA A 308 4.76 29.71 -11.51
CA ALA A 308 3.70 30.33 -10.69
C ALA A 308 2.93 31.45 -11.43
N LYS A 309 3.52 32.07 -12.44
CA LYS A 309 2.84 33.05 -13.33
C LYS A 309 1.92 32.37 -14.35
N ASN A 310 2.20 31.11 -14.69
CA ASN A 310 1.43 30.30 -15.63
C ASN A 310 1.38 28.84 -15.14
N PRO A 311 0.60 28.56 -14.05
CA PRO A 311 0.53 27.23 -13.47
C PRO A 311 -0.14 26.25 -14.43
N GLU A 312 0.19 24.95 -14.28
CA GLU A 312 -0.53 23.90 -15.00
C GLU A 312 -2.01 23.91 -14.63
N THR A 313 -2.86 23.58 -15.60
CA THR A 313 -4.32 23.53 -15.40
C THR A 313 -4.87 22.11 -15.42
N ASN A 314 -4.07 21.16 -15.92
CA ASN A 314 -4.45 19.75 -16.02
C ASN A 314 -3.35 18.84 -15.48
N MET A 315 -3.77 17.76 -14.83
CA MET A 315 -2.93 16.63 -14.53
C MET A 315 -3.43 15.41 -15.32
N LYS A 316 -2.51 14.58 -15.78
CA LYS A 316 -2.83 13.35 -16.52
C LYS A 316 -3.12 12.23 -15.53
N ILE A 317 -4.08 11.35 -15.88
CA ILE A 317 -4.25 10.08 -15.16
C ILE A 317 -3.03 9.21 -15.43
N MET A 318 -2.47 8.62 -14.37
CA MET A 318 -1.34 7.69 -14.49
C MET A 318 -1.82 6.39 -15.15
N PRO A 319 -1.25 5.98 -16.30
CA PRO A 319 -1.58 4.70 -16.91
C PRO A 319 -1.41 3.53 -15.94
N GLY A 320 -2.24 2.51 -16.06
CA GLY A 320 -2.23 1.31 -15.23
C GLY A 320 -3.03 1.40 -13.92
N CYS A 321 -3.47 2.62 -13.51
CA CYS A 321 -4.18 2.79 -12.23
C CYS A 321 -5.71 2.65 -12.32
N SER A 322 -6.31 2.63 -13.52
CA SER A 322 -7.77 2.78 -13.67
C SER A 322 -8.57 1.51 -13.43
N ASP A 323 -7.97 0.33 -13.57
CA ASP A 323 -8.69 -0.94 -13.48
C ASP A 323 -9.10 -1.28 -12.04
N ASP A 324 -8.31 -0.82 -11.06
CA ASP A 324 -8.55 -1.07 -9.64
C ASP A 324 -8.26 0.16 -8.75
N PHE A 325 -8.20 1.34 -9.35
CA PHE A 325 -7.89 2.60 -8.66
C PHE A 325 -6.66 2.50 -7.77
N CYS A 326 -5.49 2.23 -8.41
CA CYS A 326 -4.20 2.09 -7.73
C CYS A 326 -4.20 1.00 -6.65
N HIS A 327 -4.67 -0.19 -6.98
CA HIS A 327 -4.77 -1.30 -6.04
C HIS A 327 -5.65 -0.95 -4.83
N VAL A 328 -6.81 -0.33 -5.10
CA VAL A 328 -7.81 0.11 -4.11
C VAL A 328 -7.24 1.13 -3.11
N THR A 329 -6.43 2.09 -3.57
CA THR A 329 -5.82 3.09 -2.69
C THR A 329 -6.08 4.53 -3.14
N GLN A 330 -5.82 5.45 -2.24
CA GLN A 330 -5.54 6.84 -2.53
C GLN A 330 -4.03 7.05 -2.58
N THR A 331 -3.57 7.99 -3.41
CA THR A 331 -2.17 8.43 -3.44
C THR A 331 -1.74 8.88 -2.04
N GLY A 332 -0.74 8.21 -1.48
CA GLY A 332 -0.18 8.52 -0.17
C GLY A 332 1.10 9.31 -0.30
N PHE A 333 2.20 8.63 -0.61
CA PHE A 333 3.51 9.22 -0.87
C PHE A 333 4.26 8.39 -1.90
N PHE A 334 5.43 8.86 -2.31
CA PHE A 334 6.34 8.13 -3.18
C PHE A 334 7.73 8.09 -2.56
N TYR A 335 8.44 7.03 -2.86
CA TYR A 335 9.87 6.97 -2.55
C TYR A 335 10.65 6.47 -3.77
N THR A 336 11.72 7.16 -4.14
CA THR A 336 12.59 6.74 -5.25
C THR A 336 13.79 5.99 -4.70
N VAL A 337 13.85 4.69 -4.99
CA VAL A 337 14.99 3.83 -4.67
C VAL A 337 16.06 4.06 -5.73
N LYS A 338 17.16 4.70 -5.36
CA LYS A 338 18.33 4.89 -6.23
C LYS A 338 19.27 3.70 -6.06
N GLY A 339 18.99 2.61 -6.76
CA GLY A 339 19.81 1.41 -6.70
C GLY A 339 21.04 1.48 -7.59
N THR A 340 21.90 0.48 -7.49
CA THR A 340 23.16 0.39 -8.27
C THR A 340 22.93 -0.01 -9.73
N GLU A 341 21.77 -0.62 -10.05
CA GLU A 341 21.43 -1.08 -11.41
C GLU A 341 20.28 -0.27 -12.03
N GLN A 342 19.30 0.13 -11.23
CA GLN A 342 18.18 0.93 -11.71
C GLN A 342 17.61 1.85 -10.62
N GLU A 343 16.87 2.84 -11.07
CA GLU A 343 16.04 3.70 -10.24
C GLU A 343 14.60 3.16 -10.27
N THR A 344 14.05 2.86 -9.10
CA THR A 344 12.65 2.38 -8.96
C THR A 344 11.86 3.29 -8.05
N VAL A 345 10.73 3.78 -8.56
CA VAL A 345 9.80 4.60 -7.77
C VAL A 345 8.75 3.71 -7.16
N LEU A 346 8.63 3.77 -5.84
CA LEU A 346 7.57 3.14 -5.07
C LEU A 346 6.38 4.08 -5.00
N PHE A 347 5.24 3.63 -5.48
CA PHE A 347 3.95 4.24 -5.17
C PHE A 347 3.48 3.67 -3.84
N CYS A 348 3.41 4.50 -2.82
CA CYS A 348 2.99 4.10 -1.48
C CYS A 348 1.56 4.61 -1.24
N GLY A 349 0.59 3.76 -1.47
CA GLY A 349 -0.82 4.07 -1.37
C GLY A 349 -1.40 3.81 0.01
N ASP A 350 -2.35 4.64 0.42
CA ASP A 350 -3.17 4.41 1.61
C ASP A 350 -4.49 3.74 1.20
N ARG A 351 -4.71 2.50 1.61
CA ARG A 351 -6.04 1.89 1.53
C ARG A 351 -6.83 2.29 2.76
N TRP A 352 -7.58 3.35 2.64
CA TRP A 352 -8.46 3.81 3.69
C TRP A 352 -9.63 2.84 3.89
N ALA A 353 -10.08 2.73 5.10
CA ALA A 353 -11.29 1.99 5.41
C ALA A 353 -12.46 2.96 5.59
N ASP A 354 -13.09 3.38 4.49
CA ASP A 354 -14.23 4.32 4.51
C ASP A 354 -15.35 3.87 5.47
N PHE A 355 -15.59 2.57 5.55
CA PHE A 355 -16.56 1.97 6.47
C PHE A 355 -16.12 2.04 7.94
N ALA A 356 -14.81 2.14 8.22
CA ALA A 356 -14.25 2.29 9.57
C ALA A 356 -13.85 3.75 9.87
N ARG A 357 -14.16 4.66 8.97
CA ARG A 357 -13.80 6.07 8.99
C ARG A 357 -12.31 6.38 9.08
N ASN A 358 -11.79 6.89 7.97
CA ASN A 358 -10.44 7.45 7.77
C ASN A 358 -9.25 6.55 8.21
N GLY A 359 -8.20 7.07 8.70
CA GLY A 359 -6.86 6.59 9.04
C GLY A 359 -6.58 5.12 9.39
N LEU A 360 -7.55 4.25 9.22
CA LEU A 360 -7.43 2.80 9.39
C LEU A 360 -7.31 2.11 8.02
N GLY A 361 -6.83 0.89 7.98
CA GLY A 361 -6.72 0.10 6.76
C GLY A 361 -5.30 -0.39 6.49
N TYR A 362 -4.97 -0.58 5.22
CA TYR A 362 -3.70 -1.17 4.81
C TYR A 362 -2.79 -0.12 4.17
N ASN A 363 -1.46 -0.36 4.27
CA ASN A 363 -0.50 0.24 3.36
C ASN A 363 -0.33 -0.68 2.16
N GLN A 364 -0.40 -0.12 0.95
CA GLN A 364 -0.29 -0.88 -0.30
C GLN A 364 0.72 -0.21 -1.21
N TRP A 365 1.85 -0.88 -1.43
CA TRP A 365 2.95 -0.33 -2.20
C TRP A 365 3.15 -1.12 -3.47
N CYS A 366 3.27 -0.39 -4.58
CA CYS A 366 3.50 -0.96 -5.90
C CYS A 366 4.61 -0.23 -6.65
N PRO A 367 5.38 -0.91 -7.50
CA PRO A 367 6.43 -0.26 -8.27
C PRO A 367 5.85 0.49 -9.45
N LEU A 368 6.41 1.64 -9.78
CA LEU A 368 6.19 2.30 -11.07
C LEU A 368 7.19 1.82 -12.11
N SER A 369 6.73 1.76 -13.34
CA SER A 369 7.56 1.69 -14.54
C SER A 369 7.42 2.98 -15.34
N PHE A 370 8.32 3.20 -16.31
CA PHE A 370 8.30 4.41 -17.12
C PHE A 370 8.45 4.06 -18.59
N THR A 371 7.75 4.80 -19.44
CA THR A 371 7.98 4.78 -20.89
C THR A 371 9.24 5.59 -21.23
N GLU A 372 9.73 5.50 -22.46
CA GLU A 372 10.90 6.26 -22.92
C GLU A 372 10.71 7.79 -22.82
N ASP A 373 9.49 8.29 -22.94
CA ASP A 373 9.17 9.72 -22.79
C ASP A 373 8.98 10.15 -21.32
N GLY A 374 9.19 9.24 -20.38
CA GLY A 374 9.06 9.51 -18.94
C GLY A 374 7.64 9.45 -18.41
N THR A 375 6.67 8.91 -19.17
CA THR A 375 5.31 8.67 -18.65
C THR A 375 5.34 7.57 -17.60
N PRO A 376 4.92 7.83 -16.34
CA PRO A 376 4.84 6.81 -15.31
C PRO A 376 3.71 5.83 -15.60
N TYR A 377 3.94 4.57 -15.30
CA TYR A 377 2.97 3.47 -15.39
C TYR A 377 2.86 2.77 -14.05
N TYR A 378 1.67 2.67 -13.52
CA TYR A 378 1.39 2.00 -12.26
C TYR A 378 1.25 0.48 -12.48
N ASN A 379 2.08 -0.30 -11.80
CA ASN A 379 1.99 -1.76 -11.82
C ASN A 379 1.21 -2.23 -10.59
N SER A 380 -0.07 -2.50 -10.75
CA SER A 380 -0.91 -3.06 -9.67
C SER A 380 -0.51 -4.50 -9.40
N LEU A 381 0.14 -4.73 -8.27
CA LEU A 381 0.65 -6.03 -7.83
C LEU A 381 0.24 -6.30 -6.38
N SER A 382 -0.30 -7.48 -6.12
CA SER A 382 -0.60 -7.92 -4.76
C SER A 382 0.64 -8.46 -4.02
N ALA A 383 1.64 -8.95 -4.77
CA ALA A 383 2.90 -9.41 -4.20
C ALA A 383 4.06 -9.27 -5.20
N TRP A 384 5.16 -8.72 -4.74
CA TRP A 384 6.36 -8.47 -5.53
C TRP A 384 7.61 -8.39 -4.65
N ASN A 385 8.78 -8.57 -5.24
CA ASN A 385 10.06 -8.52 -4.54
C ASN A 385 10.80 -7.24 -4.92
N LEU A 386 11.43 -6.60 -3.94
CA LEU A 386 12.28 -5.44 -4.09
C LEU A 386 13.70 -5.76 -3.62
N ASP A 387 14.69 -5.44 -4.42
CA ASP A 387 16.07 -5.35 -4.00
C ASP A 387 16.43 -3.86 -3.89
N ALA A 388 16.52 -3.35 -2.67
CA ALA A 388 16.77 -1.93 -2.45
C ALA A 388 18.22 -1.52 -2.74
N GLU A 389 19.19 -2.45 -2.81
CA GLU A 389 20.58 -2.18 -3.17
C GLU A 389 20.73 -1.99 -4.67
N THR A 390 20.15 -2.88 -5.46
CA THR A 390 20.18 -2.81 -6.92
C THR A 390 19.09 -1.91 -7.49
N GLY A 391 18.01 -1.67 -6.75
CA GLY A 391 16.81 -0.98 -7.21
C GLY A 391 15.91 -1.86 -8.09
N THR A 392 16.25 -3.14 -8.29
CA THR A 392 15.49 -4.05 -9.14
C THR A 392 14.25 -4.59 -8.43
N TRP A 393 13.24 -4.94 -9.21
CA TRP A 393 12.04 -5.58 -8.68
C TRP A 393 11.54 -6.69 -9.61
N THR A 394 10.80 -7.64 -9.04
CA THR A 394 10.18 -8.76 -9.77
C THR A 394 8.81 -9.07 -9.20
N VAL A 395 7.92 -9.61 -10.04
CA VAL A 395 6.62 -10.14 -9.59
C VAL A 395 6.86 -11.40 -8.77
N ALA A 396 6.21 -11.50 -7.61
CA ALA A 396 6.31 -12.69 -6.77
C ALA A 396 5.40 -13.82 -7.28
N ASP A 397 5.78 -15.08 -7.01
CA ASP A 397 4.98 -16.25 -7.44
C ASP A 397 3.57 -16.25 -6.85
N LYS A 398 3.38 -15.69 -5.65
CA LYS A 398 2.07 -15.55 -4.99
C LYS A 398 1.25 -14.32 -5.42
N ASN A 399 1.72 -13.56 -6.42
CA ASN A 399 0.97 -12.40 -6.91
C ASN A 399 -0.41 -12.83 -7.43
N ASN A 400 -1.46 -12.17 -6.94
CA ASN A 400 -2.79 -12.27 -7.51
C ASN A 400 -2.86 -11.38 -8.76
N TYR A 401 -3.12 -11.97 -9.91
CA TYR A 401 -3.23 -11.25 -11.18
C TYR A 401 -4.61 -10.65 -11.43
N VAL A 402 -5.64 -11.02 -10.64
CA VAL A 402 -6.97 -10.40 -10.71
C VAL A 402 -6.89 -9.01 -10.11
N LYS A 403 -7.37 -8.02 -10.85
CA LYS A 403 -7.53 -6.65 -10.37
C LYS A 403 -8.94 -6.44 -9.84
N ASN A 404 -9.06 -5.66 -8.75
CA ASN A 404 -10.34 -5.42 -8.07
C ASN A 404 -11.08 -6.73 -7.74
N GLY A 405 -10.36 -7.72 -7.21
CA GLY A 405 -10.95 -9.01 -6.81
C GLY A 405 -11.87 -8.92 -5.60
N SER A 406 -11.70 -7.90 -4.76
CA SER A 406 -12.58 -7.58 -3.63
C SER A 406 -13.76 -6.67 -4.02
N PHE A 407 -13.82 -6.16 -5.25
CA PHE A 407 -14.82 -5.19 -5.74
C PHE A 407 -14.87 -3.86 -4.96
N ASP A 408 -13.96 -3.60 -4.06
CA ASP A 408 -13.90 -2.38 -3.24
C ASP A 408 -13.39 -1.14 -4.00
N ALA A 409 -12.74 -1.33 -5.15
CA ALA A 409 -12.31 -0.22 -6.00
C ALA A 409 -13.49 0.60 -6.55
N ASP A 410 -14.67 0.02 -6.62
CA ASP A 410 -15.86 0.67 -7.18
C ASP A 410 -16.47 1.74 -6.28
N ARG A 411 -15.81 2.45 -5.52
CA ARG A 411 -16.16 3.64 -4.71
C ARG A 411 -17.65 3.92 -4.43
N VAL A 412 -18.56 3.49 -5.31
CA VAL A 412 -20.01 3.65 -5.24
C VAL A 412 -20.71 2.37 -5.69
N GLY A 413 -21.97 2.19 -5.31
CA GLY A 413 -22.80 1.13 -5.86
C GLY A 413 -22.91 1.28 -7.39
N SER A 414 -22.51 0.25 -8.12
CA SER A 414 -22.34 0.27 -9.57
C SER A 414 -22.84 -1.00 -10.24
N THR A 415 -23.27 -0.86 -11.48
CA THR A 415 -23.50 -1.98 -12.41
C THR A 415 -22.39 -2.09 -13.45
N ALA A 416 -21.45 -1.13 -13.49
CA ALA A 416 -20.25 -1.15 -14.33
C ALA A 416 -19.04 -1.29 -13.41
N LEU A 417 -18.56 -2.51 -13.23
CA LEU A 417 -17.54 -2.86 -12.25
C LEU A 417 -16.15 -2.49 -12.76
N ALA A 418 -15.35 -1.81 -11.94
CA ALA A 418 -13.98 -1.45 -12.28
C ALA A 418 -13.14 -2.72 -12.54
N GLY A 419 -12.42 -2.74 -13.66
CA GLY A 419 -11.58 -3.87 -14.07
C GLY A 419 -12.31 -5.10 -14.60
N TRP A 420 -13.65 -5.12 -14.58
CA TRP A 420 -14.46 -6.25 -15.04
C TRP A 420 -15.35 -5.89 -16.22
N THR A 421 -15.57 -6.85 -17.08
CA THR A 421 -16.48 -6.75 -18.23
C THR A 421 -17.77 -7.50 -17.94
N ASN A 422 -18.89 -6.80 -18.06
CA ASN A 422 -20.23 -7.36 -17.86
C ASN A 422 -20.86 -7.78 -19.18
N GLN A 423 -21.51 -8.94 -19.19
CA GLN A 423 -22.33 -9.43 -20.30
C GLN A 423 -23.72 -9.80 -19.76
N VAL A 424 -24.77 -9.20 -20.29
CA VAL A 424 -26.16 -9.50 -19.93
C VAL A 424 -26.89 -9.89 -21.20
N THR A 425 -27.47 -11.10 -21.22
CA THR A 425 -28.27 -11.61 -22.36
C THR A 425 -29.74 -11.70 -22.01
N LYS A 426 -30.09 -11.78 -20.71
CA LYS A 426 -31.47 -11.80 -20.20
C LYS A 426 -31.50 -11.13 -18.82
N GLY A 427 -32.64 -10.53 -18.46
CA GLY A 427 -32.83 -9.84 -17.18
C GLY A 427 -32.77 -8.32 -17.32
N LYS A 428 -33.08 -7.60 -16.22
CA LYS A 428 -33.11 -6.12 -16.19
C LYS A 428 -31.76 -5.55 -15.78
N SER A 429 -31.23 -6.01 -14.67
CA SER A 429 -29.98 -5.54 -14.10
C SER A 429 -29.35 -6.61 -13.18
N PRO A 430 -28.96 -7.77 -13.76
CA PRO A 430 -28.53 -8.92 -12.96
C PRO A 430 -27.14 -8.78 -12.36
N ILE A 431 -26.37 -7.71 -12.65
CA ILE A 431 -25.00 -7.51 -12.21
C ILE A 431 -24.89 -6.19 -11.48
N ASN A 432 -24.36 -6.22 -10.26
CA ASN A 432 -23.96 -5.03 -9.49
C ASN A 432 -22.96 -5.41 -8.39
N ASN A 433 -22.41 -4.42 -7.68
CA ASN A 433 -21.49 -4.62 -6.57
C ASN A 433 -22.13 -4.45 -5.17
N ASN A 434 -23.45 -4.52 -5.06
CA ASN A 434 -24.15 -4.37 -3.77
C ASN A 434 -24.39 -5.72 -3.07
N GLY A 435 -23.52 -6.70 -3.28
CA GLY A 435 -23.54 -7.97 -2.59
C GLY A 435 -23.24 -7.80 -1.09
N THR A 436 -23.60 -8.81 -0.30
CA THR A 436 -23.07 -8.93 1.05
C THR A 436 -21.57 -9.23 0.95
N THR A 437 -20.75 -8.55 1.73
CA THR A 437 -19.28 -8.66 1.68
C THR A 437 -18.73 -9.67 2.69
N THR A 438 -17.52 -10.15 2.46
CA THR A 438 -16.70 -10.86 3.45
C THR A 438 -15.98 -9.86 4.34
N THR A 439 -15.30 -8.93 3.71
CA THR A 439 -14.64 -7.76 4.29
C THR A 439 -14.88 -6.58 3.37
N GLY A 440 -14.52 -5.37 3.76
CA GLY A 440 -14.70 -4.21 2.89
C GLY A 440 -16.14 -3.76 2.74
N LYS A 441 -16.45 -3.10 1.64
CA LYS A 441 -17.71 -2.38 1.41
C LYS A 441 -18.56 -2.97 0.31
N TYR A 442 -17.95 -3.56 -0.71
CA TYR A 442 -18.61 -4.04 -1.91
C TYR A 442 -18.25 -5.51 -2.18
N ALA A 443 -19.16 -6.21 -2.82
CA ALA A 443 -18.97 -7.55 -3.37
C ALA A 443 -19.82 -7.68 -4.65
N LEU A 444 -19.37 -8.45 -5.60
CA LEU A 444 -20.17 -8.77 -6.80
C LEU A 444 -21.46 -9.46 -6.39
N ARG A 445 -22.56 -8.99 -6.95
CA ARG A 445 -23.86 -9.66 -6.88
C ARG A 445 -24.35 -10.02 -8.29
N LEU A 446 -24.67 -11.29 -8.48
CA LEU A 446 -25.42 -11.81 -9.62
C LEU A 446 -26.84 -12.14 -9.15
N GLY A 447 -27.86 -11.51 -9.71
CA GLY A 447 -29.25 -11.75 -9.31
C GLY A 447 -30.21 -10.70 -9.84
N ASP A 448 -31.44 -11.13 -10.17
CA ASP A 448 -32.51 -10.26 -10.69
C ASP A 448 -33.87 -10.69 -10.13
N SER A 449 -34.83 -9.78 -10.15
CA SER A 449 -36.23 -10.06 -9.80
C SER A 449 -36.98 -10.85 -10.89
N THR A 450 -36.39 -11.00 -12.06
CA THR A 450 -36.86 -11.80 -13.20
C THR A 450 -35.82 -12.84 -13.55
N ASP A 451 -36.19 -13.84 -14.35
CA ASP A 451 -35.18 -14.76 -14.89
C ASP A 451 -34.11 -14.01 -15.64
N PHE A 452 -32.88 -14.43 -15.47
CA PHE A 452 -31.72 -13.74 -16.04
C PHE A 452 -30.65 -14.69 -16.56
N SER A 453 -29.81 -14.16 -17.46
CA SER A 453 -28.62 -14.79 -17.95
C SER A 453 -27.51 -13.72 -18.09
N CYS A 454 -26.42 -13.90 -17.39
CA CYS A 454 -25.34 -12.92 -17.34
C CYS A 454 -23.96 -13.57 -17.13
N GLY A 455 -22.93 -12.79 -17.40
CA GLY A 455 -21.55 -13.13 -17.10
C GLY A 455 -20.74 -11.91 -16.69
N VAL A 456 -19.73 -12.14 -15.88
CA VAL A 456 -18.73 -11.15 -15.49
C VAL A 456 -17.36 -11.74 -15.73
N SER A 457 -16.47 -11.02 -16.39
CA SER A 457 -15.13 -11.53 -16.72
C SER A 457 -14.06 -10.46 -16.66
N GLN A 458 -12.83 -10.92 -16.47
CA GLN A 458 -11.64 -10.11 -16.58
C GLN A 458 -10.62 -10.82 -17.47
N THR A 459 -10.04 -10.08 -18.43
CA THR A 459 -8.91 -10.57 -19.22
C THR A 459 -7.62 -10.11 -18.60
N ILE A 460 -6.83 -11.06 -18.15
CA ILE A 460 -5.49 -10.88 -17.61
C ILE A 460 -4.50 -11.17 -18.71
N GLN A 461 -3.58 -10.26 -18.98
CA GLN A 461 -2.57 -10.45 -20.02
C GLN A 461 -1.26 -9.76 -19.67
N SER A 462 -0.16 -10.34 -20.17
CA SER A 462 1.15 -9.70 -20.11
C SER A 462 1.11 -8.31 -20.75
N ASN A 463 1.84 -7.39 -20.14
CA ASN A 463 2.16 -6.10 -20.75
C ASN A 463 3.68 -5.91 -20.80
N GLN A 464 4.15 -4.75 -21.24
CA GLN A 464 5.58 -4.50 -21.40
C GLN A 464 6.37 -4.47 -20.06
N TYR A 465 5.69 -4.40 -18.91
CA TYR A 465 6.32 -4.29 -17.59
C TYR A 465 6.06 -5.51 -16.70
N VAL A 466 4.89 -6.11 -16.82
CA VAL A 466 4.45 -7.24 -16.00
C VAL A 466 4.08 -8.40 -16.92
N ALA A 467 4.81 -9.48 -16.81
CA ALA A 467 4.50 -10.73 -17.51
C ALA A 467 3.46 -11.55 -16.74
N LEU A 468 2.57 -12.22 -17.48
CA LEU A 468 1.81 -13.37 -17.00
C LEU A 468 2.50 -14.60 -17.59
N PRO A 469 3.38 -15.30 -16.86
CA PRO A 469 4.11 -16.46 -17.38
C PRO A 469 3.18 -17.59 -17.81
N ASP A 470 3.56 -18.31 -18.87
CA ASP A 470 2.89 -19.54 -19.21
C ASP A 470 3.08 -20.57 -18.08
N GLY A 471 2.05 -21.34 -17.80
CA GLY A 471 2.08 -22.30 -16.69
C GLY A 471 0.69 -22.61 -16.13
N THR A 472 0.64 -23.11 -14.91
CA THR A 472 -0.60 -23.44 -14.21
C THR A 472 -0.88 -22.46 -13.09
N TYR A 473 -2.16 -22.11 -12.93
CA TYR A 473 -2.67 -21.16 -11.95
C TYR A 473 -3.92 -21.72 -11.26
N ASP A 474 -4.18 -21.26 -10.06
CA ASP A 474 -5.40 -21.55 -9.34
C ASP A 474 -6.27 -20.30 -9.30
N MET A 475 -7.54 -20.44 -9.70
CA MET A 475 -8.57 -19.39 -9.55
C MET A 475 -9.42 -19.71 -8.35
N SER A 476 -9.53 -18.79 -7.39
CA SER A 476 -10.38 -18.93 -6.21
C SER A 476 -11.31 -17.74 -6.04
N ALA A 477 -12.43 -17.96 -5.36
CA ALA A 477 -13.33 -16.90 -4.93
C ALA A 477 -14.10 -17.35 -3.68
N LYS A 478 -14.49 -16.39 -2.84
CA LYS A 478 -15.47 -16.61 -1.79
C LYS A 478 -16.87 -16.44 -2.37
N ILE A 479 -17.75 -17.40 -2.14
CA ILE A 479 -19.07 -17.44 -2.75
C ILE A 479 -20.14 -17.78 -1.71
N LYS A 480 -21.27 -17.06 -1.84
CA LYS A 480 -22.48 -17.27 -1.05
C LYS A 480 -23.68 -17.11 -1.94
N ASN A 481 -24.61 -18.07 -1.95
CA ASN A 481 -25.76 -18.02 -2.86
C ASN A 481 -27.02 -18.72 -2.33
N GLY A 482 -28.19 -18.35 -2.87
CA GLY A 482 -29.50 -18.86 -2.51
C GLY A 482 -30.01 -20.04 -3.36
N GLY A 483 -29.24 -20.47 -4.38
CA GLY A 483 -29.69 -21.51 -5.32
C GLY A 483 -30.62 -20.97 -6.42
N ASN A 484 -31.36 -21.88 -7.08
CA ASN A 484 -32.26 -21.62 -8.20
C ASN A 484 -31.57 -21.12 -9.49
N PHE A 485 -30.43 -21.73 -9.78
CA PHE A 485 -29.69 -21.50 -11.03
C PHE A 485 -29.76 -22.75 -11.92
N GLN A 486 -30.05 -22.58 -13.20
CA GLN A 486 -29.80 -23.58 -14.22
C GLN A 486 -28.31 -23.70 -14.54
N LYS A 487 -27.58 -22.59 -14.38
CA LYS A 487 -26.14 -22.49 -14.54
C LYS A 487 -25.57 -21.50 -13.53
N LEU A 488 -24.58 -21.91 -12.81
CA LEU A 488 -23.75 -21.04 -11.98
C LEU A 488 -22.33 -21.60 -12.00
N GLN A 489 -21.43 -20.91 -12.73
CA GLN A 489 -20.10 -21.44 -13.04
C GLN A 489 -19.01 -20.38 -12.85
N MET A 490 -17.86 -20.85 -12.39
CA MET A 490 -16.57 -20.18 -12.50
C MET A 490 -15.84 -20.75 -13.72
N TYR A 491 -15.17 -19.91 -14.52
CA TYR A 491 -14.51 -20.35 -15.73
C TYR A 491 -13.20 -19.61 -16.00
N ALA A 492 -12.34 -20.24 -16.80
CA ALA A 492 -11.13 -19.64 -17.34
C ALA A 492 -10.92 -20.09 -18.78
N GLU A 493 -10.44 -19.19 -19.63
CA GLU A 493 -10.18 -19.43 -21.05
C GLU A 493 -8.80 -18.87 -21.43
N SER A 494 -7.92 -19.73 -21.99
CA SER A 494 -6.57 -19.33 -22.44
C SER A 494 -6.22 -20.09 -23.73
N GLY A 495 -6.01 -19.37 -24.84
CA GLY A 495 -5.86 -19.96 -26.15
C GLY A 495 -7.08 -20.82 -26.52
N ASP A 496 -6.83 -22.08 -26.88
CA ASP A 496 -7.88 -23.06 -27.20
C ASP A 496 -8.37 -23.86 -25.98
N VAL A 497 -7.84 -23.57 -24.78
CA VAL A 497 -8.19 -24.28 -23.54
C VAL A 497 -9.28 -23.51 -22.81
N SER A 498 -10.38 -24.19 -22.49
CA SER A 498 -11.46 -23.68 -21.64
C SER A 498 -11.66 -24.63 -20.46
N MET A 499 -11.65 -24.08 -19.26
CA MET A 499 -12.00 -24.78 -18.03
C MET A 499 -13.20 -24.10 -17.39
N ASN A 500 -14.08 -24.91 -16.82
CA ASN A 500 -15.17 -24.41 -15.99
C ASN A 500 -15.47 -25.41 -14.87
N ILE A 501 -15.96 -24.88 -13.74
CA ILE A 501 -16.50 -25.68 -12.64
C ILE A 501 -17.86 -25.14 -12.24
N ASP A 502 -18.77 -26.03 -11.89
CA ASP A 502 -20.05 -25.65 -11.32
C ASP A 502 -19.85 -25.19 -9.88
N ILE A 503 -20.42 -24.04 -9.56
CA ILE A 503 -20.43 -23.51 -8.20
C ILE A 503 -21.53 -24.19 -7.40
N PRO A 504 -21.22 -24.76 -6.23
CA PRO A 504 -22.24 -25.36 -5.36
C PRO A 504 -23.35 -24.37 -5.02
N GLN A 505 -24.60 -24.80 -5.17
CA GLN A 505 -25.78 -23.97 -4.88
C GLN A 505 -26.25 -24.12 -3.43
N ASN A 506 -27.08 -23.19 -2.95
CA ASN A 506 -27.64 -23.14 -1.60
C ASN A 506 -26.56 -23.03 -0.52
N GLN A 507 -25.54 -22.23 -0.77
CA GLN A 507 -24.48 -21.89 0.17
C GLN A 507 -24.90 -20.65 0.95
N SER A 508 -25.53 -20.83 2.12
CA SER A 508 -25.98 -19.70 2.97
C SER A 508 -24.83 -19.00 3.70
N GLU A 509 -23.70 -19.67 3.82
CA GLU A 509 -22.45 -19.13 4.38
C GLU A 509 -21.40 -18.96 3.28
N TRP A 510 -20.42 -18.10 3.53
CA TRP A 510 -19.29 -17.93 2.63
C TRP A 510 -18.49 -19.23 2.50
N THR A 511 -18.25 -19.65 1.27
CA THR A 511 -17.54 -20.88 0.94
C THR A 511 -16.47 -20.56 -0.08
N ASP A 512 -15.27 -21.09 0.12
CA ASP A 512 -14.18 -20.99 -0.85
C ASP A 512 -14.45 -21.96 -2.02
N VAL A 513 -14.46 -21.43 -3.23
CA VAL A 513 -14.58 -22.21 -4.46
C VAL A 513 -13.29 -22.03 -5.25
N THR A 514 -12.60 -23.13 -5.55
CA THR A 514 -11.30 -23.10 -6.24
C THR A 514 -11.31 -23.97 -7.47
N MET A 515 -10.90 -23.41 -8.60
CA MET A 515 -10.58 -24.11 -9.84
C MET A 515 -9.07 -24.20 -9.97
N LYS A 516 -8.54 -25.42 -9.79
CA LYS A 516 -7.10 -25.68 -9.77
C LYS A 516 -6.53 -25.95 -11.16
N ASN A 517 -5.24 -25.66 -11.31
CA ASN A 517 -4.45 -26.01 -12.50
C ASN A 517 -5.00 -25.44 -13.81
N VAL A 518 -5.48 -24.19 -13.78
CA VAL A 518 -5.84 -23.44 -14.99
C VAL A 518 -4.57 -23.23 -15.82
N THR A 519 -4.54 -23.76 -17.05
CA THR A 519 -3.39 -23.58 -17.93
C THR A 519 -3.45 -22.19 -18.57
N VAL A 520 -2.36 -21.43 -18.44
CA VAL A 520 -2.10 -20.18 -19.15
C VAL A 520 -1.12 -20.44 -20.28
N SER A 521 -1.45 -19.95 -21.47
CA SER A 521 -0.60 -20.04 -22.66
C SER A 521 -0.61 -18.72 -23.42
N GLY A 522 0.56 -18.31 -23.92
CA GLY A 522 0.73 -17.05 -24.63
C GLY A 522 0.53 -15.81 -23.78
N GLY A 523 0.76 -15.92 -22.47
CA GLY A 523 0.70 -14.80 -21.53
C GLY A 523 -0.66 -14.14 -21.41
N LYS A 524 -1.77 -14.90 -21.62
CA LYS A 524 -3.13 -14.36 -21.59
C LYS A 524 -4.15 -15.38 -21.09
N VAL A 525 -5.08 -14.92 -20.24
CA VAL A 525 -6.23 -15.72 -19.79
C VAL A 525 -7.43 -14.80 -19.57
N THR A 526 -8.63 -15.29 -19.82
CA THR A 526 -9.90 -14.66 -19.40
C THR A 526 -10.51 -15.51 -18.30
N VAL A 527 -10.74 -14.89 -17.14
CA VAL A 527 -11.37 -15.52 -15.97
C VAL A 527 -12.72 -14.89 -15.67
N GLY A 528 -13.64 -15.62 -15.06
CA GLY A 528 -14.94 -15.02 -14.76
C GLY A 528 -16.00 -15.98 -14.25
N PHE A 529 -17.24 -15.47 -14.22
CA PHE A 529 -18.42 -16.15 -13.70
C PHE A 529 -19.55 -16.08 -14.73
N LYS A 530 -20.34 -17.14 -14.84
CA LYS A 530 -21.53 -17.22 -15.68
C LYS A 530 -22.71 -17.69 -14.84
N ALA A 531 -23.87 -17.04 -15.01
CA ALA A 531 -25.08 -17.36 -14.26
C ALA A 531 -26.31 -17.31 -15.15
N ASP A 532 -27.10 -18.40 -15.14
CA ASP A 532 -28.45 -18.48 -15.66
C ASP A 532 -29.38 -18.78 -14.47
N GLY A 533 -30.10 -17.76 -14.00
CA GLY A 533 -30.90 -17.84 -12.78
C GLY A 533 -32.37 -17.63 -13.01
N GLU A 534 -33.20 -18.29 -12.21
CA GLU A 534 -34.65 -18.01 -12.11
C GLU A 534 -34.86 -16.67 -11.39
N ALA A 535 -36.10 -16.15 -11.49
CA ALA A 535 -36.49 -14.94 -10.78
C ALA A 535 -36.16 -15.04 -9.28
N ASN A 536 -35.50 -14.01 -8.74
CA ASN A 536 -35.00 -13.89 -7.36
C ASN A 536 -33.85 -14.84 -6.98
N ALA A 537 -33.28 -15.61 -7.90
CA ALA A 537 -31.99 -16.25 -7.64
C ALA A 537 -30.91 -15.19 -7.38
N TRP A 538 -29.97 -15.50 -6.50
CA TRP A 538 -28.89 -14.58 -6.14
C TRP A 538 -27.60 -15.31 -5.79
N CYS A 539 -26.49 -14.70 -6.15
CA CYS A 539 -25.14 -15.14 -5.79
C CYS A 539 -24.28 -13.92 -5.48
N ASN A 540 -23.62 -13.93 -4.34
CA ASN A 540 -22.59 -12.95 -3.98
C ASN A 540 -21.22 -13.60 -4.14
N ILE A 541 -20.25 -12.86 -4.68
CA ILE A 541 -18.89 -13.29 -4.98
C ILE A 541 -17.94 -12.22 -4.49
N ASP A 542 -16.88 -12.64 -3.79
CA ASP A 542 -15.90 -11.75 -3.20
C ASP A 542 -14.51 -12.40 -3.20
N ASP A 543 -13.47 -11.63 -2.93
CA ASP A 543 -12.08 -12.08 -2.78
C ASP A 543 -11.60 -12.99 -3.93
N VAL A 544 -11.82 -12.55 -5.18
CA VAL A 544 -11.41 -13.31 -6.36
C VAL A 544 -9.90 -13.27 -6.54
N THR A 545 -9.29 -14.43 -6.69
CA THR A 545 -7.85 -14.55 -6.92
C THR A 545 -7.52 -15.39 -8.14
N PHE A 546 -6.38 -15.09 -8.77
CA PHE A 546 -5.77 -15.90 -9.82
C PHE A 546 -4.25 -15.90 -9.59
N VAL A 547 -3.75 -16.96 -8.98
CA VAL A 547 -2.39 -17.09 -8.46
C VAL A 547 -1.71 -18.30 -9.07
N LYS A 548 -0.41 -18.23 -9.32
CA LYS A 548 0.39 -19.37 -9.80
C LYS A 548 0.24 -20.57 -8.88
N SER A 549 -0.08 -21.75 -9.44
CA SER A 549 -0.26 -22.96 -8.65
C SER A 549 1.02 -23.35 -7.93
N THR A 550 0.92 -23.61 -6.64
CA THR A 550 2.03 -24.13 -5.82
C THR A 550 2.11 -25.65 -5.85
N ASP A 551 1.00 -26.32 -6.18
CA ASP A 551 0.99 -27.76 -6.36
C ASP A 551 1.85 -28.09 -7.58
N ALA A 552 3.06 -28.60 -7.36
CA ALA A 552 3.85 -29.18 -8.44
C ALA A 552 2.97 -30.24 -9.12
N VAL A 553 2.66 -30.04 -10.40
CA VAL A 553 2.19 -31.16 -11.21
C VAL A 553 3.35 -32.17 -11.15
N GLU A 554 3.22 -33.22 -10.35
CA GLU A 554 4.10 -34.36 -10.49
C GLU A 554 3.90 -34.85 -11.92
N MET A 555 4.76 -34.39 -12.81
CA MET A 555 4.89 -35.02 -14.11
C MET A 555 5.30 -36.46 -13.78
N GLY A 556 4.33 -37.37 -13.89
CA GLY A 556 4.53 -38.75 -13.59
C GLY A 556 5.83 -39.19 -14.29
N LYS A 557 6.78 -39.72 -13.53
CA LYS A 557 8.00 -40.29 -14.11
C LYS A 557 7.57 -41.30 -15.14
N VAL A 558 7.67 -40.94 -16.43
CA VAL A 558 7.54 -41.90 -17.51
C VAL A 558 8.79 -42.78 -17.42
N SER A 559 8.71 -43.84 -16.63
CA SER A 559 9.70 -44.91 -16.65
C SER A 559 9.39 -45.84 -17.84
N GLY A 560 9.81 -45.42 -19.02
CA GLY A 560 9.77 -46.26 -20.20
C GLY A 560 11.20 -46.69 -20.57
N THR A 561 11.46 -47.99 -20.65
CA THR A 561 12.68 -48.52 -21.28
C THR A 561 12.54 -48.27 -22.77
N ILE A 562 13.35 -47.39 -23.34
CA ILE A 562 13.46 -47.24 -24.78
C ILE A 562 14.24 -48.44 -25.28
N SER A 563 13.62 -49.33 -26.05
CA SER A 563 14.35 -50.39 -26.76
C SER A 563 15.08 -49.78 -27.95
N SER A 564 16.31 -50.18 -28.19
CA SER A 564 17.22 -49.69 -29.22
C SER A 564 16.85 -50.04 -30.67
N ASP A 565 15.65 -50.57 -30.90
CA ASP A 565 15.25 -51.12 -32.22
C ASP A 565 14.31 -50.21 -33.03
N LEU A 566 14.11 -48.97 -32.61
CA LEU A 566 13.31 -48.00 -33.35
C LEU A 566 14.20 -47.11 -34.23
N THR A 567 14.47 -47.57 -35.44
CA THR A 567 14.96 -46.76 -36.54
C THR A 567 13.77 -46.22 -37.33
N GLY A 568 13.57 -44.90 -37.29
CA GLY A 568 12.73 -44.15 -38.24
C GLY A 568 11.36 -43.69 -37.72
N GLU A 569 11.23 -42.38 -37.72
CA GLU A 569 10.06 -41.52 -37.86
C GLU A 569 8.83 -41.77 -36.97
N ASN A 570 8.57 -40.78 -36.13
CA ASN A 570 7.35 -40.51 -35.35
C ASN A 570 7.19 -41.22 -34.00
N LEU A 571 7.86 -40.68 -32.98
CA LEU A 571 7.52 -40.95 -31.59
C LEU A 571 6.31 -40.05 -31.18
N ILE A 572 5.12 -40.65 -31.10
CA ILE A 572 3.96 -39.97 -30.50
C ILE A 572 3.87 -40.42 -29.04
N LEU A 573 4.25 -39.57 -28.10
CA LEU A 573 3.99 -39.77 -26.69
C LEU A 573 2.52 -39.45 -26.41
N ARG A 574 1.72 -40.45 -26.05
CA ARG A 574 0.39 -40.28 -25.48
C ARG A 574 0.50 -40.50 -23.99
N ALA A 575 0.21 -39.44 -23.21
CA ALA A 575 -0.07 -39.57 -21.78
C ALA A 575 -1.45 -40.20 -21.62
N GLN A 576 -1.55 -41.23 -20.77
CA GLN A 576 -2.82 -41.74 -20.25
C GLN A 576 -3.11 -41.11 -18.93
#